data_e6d2b2faa647948c2e64d891e89ff9d5
#
_entry.id   e6d2b2faa647948c2e64d891e89ff9d5
#
_cell.length_a   1.000
_cell.length_b   1.000
_cell.length_c   1.000
_cell.angle_alpha   90.00
_cell.angle_beta   90.00
_cell.angle_gamma   90.00
#
_symmetry.space_group_name_H-M   'P 1'
#
loop_
_entity.id
_entity.type
_entity.pdbx_description
1 polymer ?
#
loop_
_entity_poly.entity_id
_entity_poly.type
_entity_poly.pdbx_seq_one_letter_code
_entity_poly.pdbx_strand_id
1 'polypeptide(L)'
;VEYLIVDQAPTNKLKKSQLPSVTVTTPSGKKLALPIKERTAFFEPYGKKNYFFLSRISQSGEAGIYSIRAQSKARSSVVIAIGRTETRGEILAVGKGPQLCPVTITEEAEIAQDRAAQLIGMSERAAEVCAAANGWLYRVGERDGEQFAVTLDYRSNRVTVSVASAMITKVDIG
;
A
#
# COMPACT_ATOMS: atom_id res chain seq x y z
N VAL A 1 7.60 -12.69 1.01
CA VAL A 1 6.89 -11.98 2.07
C VAL A 1 6.82 -12.86 3.29
N GLU A 2 7.19 -12.31 4.42
CA GLU A 2 7.18 -13.00 5.71
C GLU A 2 6.28 -12.26 6.69
N TYR A 3 5.49 -13.02 7.43
CA TYR A 3 4.61 -12.50 8.47
C TYR A 3 5.12 -12.96 9.83
N LEU A 4 5.48 -12.02 10.69
CA LEU A 4 6.02 -12.25 12.02
C LEU A 4 5.19 -11.50 13.08
N ILE A 5 5.31 -11.96 14.31
CA ILE A 5 4.88 -11.24 15.50
C ILE A 5 6.05 -11.10 16.47
N VAL A 6 6.03 -10.03 17.26
CA VAL A 6 7.03 -9.84 18.33
C VAL A 6 6.80 -10.86 19.43
N ASP A 7 7.87 -11.48 19.94
CA ASP A 7 7.83 -12.36 21.12
C ASP A 7 7.77 -11.54 22.41
N GLN A 8 6.69 -10.78 22.54
CA GLN A 8 6.40 -9.95 23.72
C GLN A 8 4.90 -9.96 24.02
N ALA A 9 4.57 -9.93 25.30
CA ALA A 9 3.18 -9.81 25.72
C ALA A 9 2.55 -8.46 25.29
N PRO A 10 1.28 -8.40 24.95
CA PRO A 10 0.32 -9.51 24.93
C PRO A 10 0.40 -10.40 23.67
N THR A 11 1.11 -9.97 22.62
CA THR A 11 1.07 -10.58 21.28
C THR A 11 1.50 -12.06 21.29
N ASN A 12 2.58 -12.38 22.01
CA ASN A 12 3.09 -13.75 22.09
C ASN A 12 2.19 -14.72 22.87
N LYS A 13 1.16 -14.23 23.56
CA LYS A 13 0.18 -15.05 24.32
C LYS A 13 -1.11 -15.27 23.55
N LEU A 14 -1.29 -14.60 22.40
CA LEU A 14 -2.50 -14.72 21.59
C LEU A 14 -2.60 -16.10 20.94
N LYS A 15 -3.82 -16.64 20.97
CA LYS A 15 -4.15 -17.86 20.21
C LYS A 15 -4.16 -17.55 18.71
N LYS A 16 -3.99 -18.58 17.87
CA LYS A 16 -4.01 -18.44 16.41
C LYS A 16 -5.24 -17.67 15.89
N SER A 17 -6.41 -17.91 16.47
CA SER A 17 -7.67 -17.25 16.09
C SER A 17 -7.76 -15.76 16.49
N GLN A 18 -6.88 -15.30 17.36
CA GLN A 18 -6.81 -13.92 17.85
C GLN A 18 -5.73 -13.11 17.13
N LEU A 19 -4.81 -13.81 16.46
CA LEU A 19 -3.74 -13.17 15.69
C LEU A 19 -4.31 -12.53 14.42
N PRO A 20 -3.68 -11.46 13.92
CA PRO A 20 -4.11 -10.80 12.71
C PRO A 20 -4.16 -11.72 11.50
N SER A 21 -5.21 -11.61 10.69
CA SER A 21 -5.17 -12.08 9.31
C SER A 21 -4.45 -11.05 8.45
N VAL A 22 -3.52 -11.51 7.63
CA VAL A 22 -2.75 -10.65 6.74
C VAL A 22 -3.01 -11.03 5.29
N THR A 23 -3.31 -10.04 4.48
CA THR A 23 -3.49 -10.18 3.02
C THR A 23 -2.61 -9.17 2.31
N VAL A 24 -1.89 -9.61 1.31
CA VAL A 24 -1.11 -8.77 0.40
C VAL A 24 -1.85 -8.72 -0.93
N THR A 25 -2.08 -7.52 -1.46
CA THR A 25 -2.62 -7.32 -2.81
C THR A 25 -1.48 -6.88 -3.71
N THR A 26 -1.26 -7.59 -4.81
CA THR A 26 -0.23 -7.27 -5.81
C THR A 26 -0.64 -6.08 -6.68
N PRO A 27 0.28 -5.47 -7.45
CA PRO A 27 -0.05 -4.41 -8.41
C PRO A 27 -1.14 -4.81 -9.41
N SER A 28 -1.17 -6.07 -9.85
CA SER A 28 -2.22 -6.61 -10.73
C SER A 28 -3.55 -6.92 -10.02
N GLY A 29 -3.68 -6.60 -8.73
CA GLY A 29 -4.90 -6.82 -7.95
C GLY A 29 -5.06 -8.23 -7.37
N LYS A 30 -4.10 -9.14 -7.58
CA LYS A 30 -4.14 -10.49 -7.03
C LYS A 30 -3.99 -10.44 -5.51
N LYS A 31 -4.88 -11.12 -4.80
CA LYS A 31 -4.87 -11.22 -3.34
C LYS A 31 -4.14 -12.48 -2.87
N LEU A 32 -3.15 -12.29 -2.02
CA LEU A 32 -2.35 -13.35 -1.41
C LEU A 32 -2.61 -13.32 0.10
N ALA A 33 -3.33 -14.30 0.60
CA ALA A 33 -3.48 -14.48 2.04
C ALA A 33 -2.18 -15.06 2.62
N LEU A 34 -1.80 -14.60 3.81
CA LEU A 34 -0.68 -15.13 4.60
C LEU A 34 -1.24 -15.99 5.74
N PRO A 35 -1.60 -17.26 5.50
CA PRO A 35 -2.18 -18.10 6.52
C PRO A 35 -1.15 -18.46 7.59
N ILE A 36 -1.55 -18.44 8.84
CA ILE A 36 -0.69 -18.84 9.97
C ILE A 36 -0.47 -20.36 9.89
N LYS A 37 0.74 -20.77 9.49
CA LYS A 37 1.14 -22.18 9.29
C LYS A 37 2.17 -22.65 10.29
N GLU A 38 2.91 -21.71 10.90
CA GLU A 38 4.03 -22.00 11.80
C GLU A 38 4.01 -21.07 13.01
N ARG A 39 4.85 -21.33 13.97
CA ARG A 39 5.23 -20.44 15.07
C ARG A 39 6.68 -20.71 15.42
N THR A 40 7.58 -20.33 14.48
CA THR A 40 9.00 -20.61 14.56
C THR A 40 9.73 -19.43 15.17
N ALA A 41 10.47 -19.66 16.25
CA ALA A 41 11.23 -18.61 16.92
C ALA A 41 12.34 -18.06 15.98
N PHE A 42 12.53 -16.77 16.02
CA PHE A 42 13.54 -16.05 15.27
C PHE A 42 14.13 -14.92 16.12
N PHE A 43 15.45 -14.88 16.24
CA PHE A 43 16.16 -13.78 16.86
C PHE A 43 16.71 -12.85 15.77
N GLU A 44 16.31 -11.59 15.80
CA GLU A 44 16.77 -10.55 14.90
C GLU A 44 17.99 -9.84 15.55
N PRO A 45 19.22 -10.00 14.98
CA PRO A 45 20.45 -9.61 15.66
C PRO A 45 20.68 -8.10 15.73
N TYR A 46 20.18 -7.30 14.78
CA TYR A 46 20.41 -5.86 14.72
C TYR A 46 19.61 -5.12 15.79
N GLY A 47 18.29 -5.34 15.80
CA GLY A 47 17.41 -4.78 16.81
C GLY A 47 17.40 -5.55 18.12
N LYS A 48 18.11 -6.69 18.21
CA LYS A 48 18.17 -7.59 19.37
C LYS A 48 16.79 -7.99 19.90
N LYS A 49 15.88 -8.36 18.99
CA LYS A 49 14.50 -8.69 19.30
C LYS A 49 14.17 -10.12 18.91
N ASN A 50 13.32 -10.74 19.69
CA ASN A 50 12.78 -12.06 19.40
C ASN A 50 11.42 -11.94 18.71
N TYR A 51 11.21 -12.77 17.72
CA TYR A 51 9.99 -12.86 16.93
C TYR A 51 9.56 -14.31 16.74
N PHE A 52 8.33 -14.49 16.27
CA PHE A 52 7.87 -15.74 15.70
C PHE A 52 7.46 -15.54 14.25
N PHE A 53 8.03 -16.34 13.34
CA PHE A 53 7.47 -16.50 12.00
C PHE A 53 6.12 -17.22 12.10
N LEU A 54 5.12 -16.67 11.44
CA LEU A 54 3.76 -17.24 11.35
C LEU A 54 3.45 -17.73 9.93
N SER A 55 4.01 -17.08 8.91
CA SER A 55 3.86 -17.45 7.52
C SER A 55 5.02 -16.91 6.69
N ARG A 56 5.43 -17.69 5.70
CA ARG A 56 6.43 -17.29 4.70
C ARG A 56 5.95 -17.70 3.32
N ILE A 57 5.94 -16.75 2.37
CA ILE A 57 5.60 -16.97 0.96
C ILE A 57 6.72 -16.44 0.11
N SER A 58 7.23 -17.27 -0.80
CA SER A 58 8.21 -16.87 -1.81
C SER A 58 7.58 -17.06 -3.19
N GLN A 59 7.59 -15.99 -3.99
CA GLN A 59 7.15 -16.00 -5.38
C GLN A 59 7.86 -14.88 -6.13
N SER A 60 7.83 -14.91 -7.47
CA SER A 60 8.27 -13.79 -8.30
C SER A 60 7.42 -12.56 -8.01
N GLY A 61 8.08 -11.41 -7.82
CA GLY A 61 7.41 -10.13 -7.61
C GLY A 61 7.03 -9.48 -8.94
N GLU A 62 5.95 -8.72 -8.93
CA GLU A 62 5.55 -7.78 -9.99
C GLU A 62 6.14 -6.41 -9.65
N ALA A 63 6.56 -5.63 -10.65
CA ALA A 63 6.90 -4.22 -10.43
C ALA A 63 5.64 -3.43 -10.11
N GLY A 64 5.71 -2.53 -9.13
CA GLY A 64 4.56 -1.69 -8.75
C GLY A 64 4.30 -1.66 -7.25
N ILE A 65 3.12 -1.18 -6.89
CA ILE A 65 2.73 -0.93 -5.50
C ILE A 65 1.96 -2.12 -4.94
N TYR A 66 2.41 -2.59 -3.80
CA TYR A 66 1.76 -3.64 -3.02
C TYR A 66 0.98 -3.03 -1.86
N SER A 67 -0.23 -3.53 -1.64
CA SER A 67 -1.03 -3.15 -0.48
C SER A 67 -1.06 -4.28 0.53
N ILE A 68 -0.84 -3.96 1.80
CA ILE A 68 -0.84 -4.93 2.89
C ILE A 68 -1.96 -4.58 3.86
N ARG A 69 -2.87 -5.52 4.07
CA ARG A 69 -3.96 -5.38 5.03
C ARG A 69 -3.78 -6.38 6.16
N ALA A 70 -3.68 -5.87 7.39
CA ALA A 70 -3.71 -6.67 8.60
C ALA A 70 -5.00 -6.39 9.39
N GLN A 71 -5.75 -7.42 9.73
CA GLN A 71 -7.01 -7.31 10.48
C GLN A 71 -6.96 -8.21 11.72
N SER A 72 -7.23 -7.66 12.88
CA SER A 72 -7.22 -8.39 14.17
C SER A 72 -8.41 -8.02 15.03
N LYS A 73 -8.87 -8.98 15.83
CA LYS A 73 -9.84 -8.77 16.90
C LYS A 73 -9.19 -8.36 18.24
N ALA A 74 -7.89 -8.56 18.36
CA ALA A 74 -7.10 -8.23 19.54
C ALA A 74 -5.94 -7.29 19.20
N ARG A 75 -5.53 -6.47 20.15
CA ARG A 75 -4.33 -5.62 20.00
C ARG A 75 -3.10 -6.52 19.87
N SER A 76 -2.34 -6.34 18.80
CA SER A 76 -1.15 -7.13 18.53
C SER A 76 -0.15 -6.32 17.67
N SER A 77 1.12 -6.64 17.82
CA SER A 77 2.19 -6.08 16.98
C SER A 77 2.51 -7.06 15.86
N VAL A 78 2.46 -6.58 14.63
CA VAL A 78 2.71 -7.35 13.41
C VAL A 78 3.94 -6.78 12.72
N VAL A 79 4.78 -7.66 12.20
CA VAL A 79 5.88 -7.31 11.31
C VAL A 79 5.68 -8.03 9.99
N ILE A 80 5.74 -7.29 8.91
CA ILE A 80 5.71 -7.83 7.55
C ILE A 80 7.05 -7.50 6.90
N ALA A 81 7.84 -8.53 6.64
CA ALA A 81 9.10 -8.40 5.93
C ALA A 81 8.91 -8.73 4.44
N ILE A 82 9.43 -7.86 3.57
CA ILE A 82 9.32 -8.00 2.12
C ILE A 82 10.73 -8.01 1.52
N GLY A 83 11.00 -9.01 0.69
CA GLY A 83 12.33 -9.18 0.07
C GLY A 83 13.27 -10.04 0.91
N ARG A 84 14.49 -10.19 0.40
CA ARG A 84 15.57 -10.96 1.05
C ARG A 84 16.79 -10.10 1.38
N THR A 85 16.82 -8.89 0.85
CA THR A 85 17.91 -7.93 1.05
C THR A 85 17.37 -6.68 1.71
N GLU A 86 18.15 -6.08 2.57
CA GLU A 86 17.83 -4.79 3.16
C GLU A 86 17.93 -3.71 2.08
N THR A 87 16.82 -3.42 1.45
CA THR A 87 16.68 -2.28 0.55
C THR A 87 15.73 -1.28 1.19
N ARG A 88 16.00 0.01 0.99
CA ARG A 88 15.05 1.03 1.42
C ARG A 88 13.78 0.90 0.57
N GLY A 89 12.68 0.54 1.23
CA GLY A 89 11.34 0.63 0.66
C GLY A 89 10.68 1.93 1.10
N GLU A 90 9.75 2.42 0.30
CA GLU A 90 8.91 3.56 0.65
C GLU A 90 7.55 3.06 1.14
N ILE A 91 7.10 3.53 2.29
CA ILE A 91 5.74 3.31 2.77
C ILE A 91 4.94 4.54 2.38
N LEU A 92 4.07 4.40 1.39
CA LEU A 92 3.31 5.51 0.81
C LEU A 92 2.15 5.96 1.69
N ALA A 93 1.52 5.02 2.39
CA ALA A 93 0.41 5.33 3.29
C ALA A 93 0.28 4.28 4.39
N VAL A 94 -0.10 4.73 5.58
CA VAL A 94 -0.51 3.88 6.70
C VAL A 94 -1.84 4.41 7.23
N GLY A 95 -2.88 3.57 7.29
CA GLY A 95 -4.17 4.04 7.75
C GLY A 95 -5.23 2.95 7.90
N LYS A 96 -6.41 3.36 8.38
CA LYS A 96 -7.59 2.50 8.49
C LYS A 96 -8.46 2.75 7.25
N GLY A 97 -8.32 1.97 6.20
CA GLY A 97 -9.23 2.12 5.07
C GLY A 97 -8.71 1.50 3.77
N PRO A 98 -9.55 1.49 2.74
CA PRO A 98 -9.25 0.82 1.47
C PRO A 98 -8.47 1.72 0.49
N GLN A 99 -7.53 2.51 0.94
CA GLN A 99 -6.70 3.34 0.06
C GLN A 99 -5.69 2.45 -0.69
N LEU A 100 -6.21 1.69 -1.65
CA LEU A 100 -5.41 0.89 -2.56
C LEU A 100 -5.16 1.70 -3.83
N CYS A 101 -3.95 1.66 -4.35
CA CYS A 101 -3.70 2.13 -5.71
C CYS A 101 -4.67 1.47 -6.68
N PRO A 102 -5.11 2.19 -7.72
CA PRO A 102 -5.75 1.57 -8.87
C PRO A 102 -4.91 0.40 -9.37
N VAL A 103 -5.56 -0.70 -9.74
CA VAL A 103 -4.89 -1.85 -10.33
C VAL A 103 -4.20 -1.42 -11.62
N THR A 104 -2.93 -1.80 -11.80
CA THR A 104 -2.20 -1.48 -13.03
C THR A 104 -2.79 -2.25 -14.20
N ILE A 105 -3.21 -1.53 -15.26
CA ILE A 105 -3.67 -2.10 -16.53
C ILE A 105 -2.59 -1.81 -17.58
N THR A 106 -2.06 -2.88 -18.17
CA THR A 106 -1.13 -2.75 -19.29
C THR A 106 -1.90 -2.26 -20.52
N GLU A 107 -1.39 -1.24 -21.21
CA GLU A 107 -1.99 -0.69 -22.45
C GLU A 107 -3.31 0.08 -22.25
N GLU A 108 -3.47 0.79 -21.12
CA GLU A 108 -4.58 1.70 -20.93
C GLU A 108 -4.37 2.96 -21.80
N ALA A 109 -5.16 3.10 -22.88
CA ALA A 109 -5.08 4.23 -23.78
C ALA A 109 -5.66 5.53 -23.18
N GLU A 110 -6.70 5.39 -22.36
CA GLU A 110 -7.38 6.49 -21.67
C GLU A 110 -7.69 6.08 -20.24
N ILE A 111 -7.53 7.03 -19.31
CA ILE A 111 -7.87 6.78 -17.90
C ILE A 111 -9.38 6.79 -17.76
N ALA A 112 -9.97 5.74 -17.17
CA ALA A 112 -11.37 5.75 -16.81
C ALA A 112 -11.59 6.58 -15.53
N GLN A 113 -12.68 7.39 -15.50
CA GLN A 113 -12.96 8.32 -14.39
C GLN A 113 -13.12 7.60 -13.03
N ASP A 114 -13.73 6.43 -13.01
CA ASP A 114 -13.88 5.61 -11.80
C ASP A 114 -12.54 5.09 -11.26
N ARG A 115 -11.58 4.87 -12.13
CA ARG A 115 -10.21 4.52 -11.76
C ARG A 115 -9.44 5.72 -11.22
N ALA A 116 -9.53 6.87 -11.91
CA ALA A 116 -8.93 8.11 -11.44
C ALA A 116 -9.48 8.50 -10.06
N ALA A 117 -10.79 8.34 -9.83
CA ALA A 117 -11.44 8.64 -8.56
C ALA A 117 -10.93 7.79 -7.38
N GLN A 118 -10.27 6.65 -7.61
CA GLN A 118 -9.66 5.85 -6.55
C GLN A 118 -8.49 6.56 -5.86
N LEU A 119 -7.93 7.62 -6.46
CA LEU A 119 -6.91 8.46 -5.83
C LEU A 119 -7.50 9.37 -4.74
N ILE A 120 -8.81 9.64 -4.75
CA ILE A 120 -9.46 10.52 -3.75
C ILE A 120 -9.30 9.91 -2.35
N GLY A 121 -8.88 10.74 -1.39
CA GLY A 121 -8.60 10.34 -0.02
C GLY A 121 -7.21 9.75 0.20
N MET A 122 -6.38 9.64 -0.83
CA MET A 122 -4.95 9.33 -0.67
C MET A 122 -4.17 10.58 -0.25
N SER A 123 -3.01 10.39 0.38
CA SER A 123 -2.05 11.48 0.48
C SER A 123 -1.55 11.87 -0.91
N GLU A 124 -1.19 13.15 -1.09
CA GLU A 124 -0.66 13.66 -2.37
C GLU A 124 0.50 12.76 -2.89
N ARG A 125 1.44 12.42 -2.00
CA ARG A 125 2.58 11.57 -2.38
C ARG A 125 2.14 10.16 -2.81
N ALA A 126 1.20 9.55 -2.10
CA ALA A 126 0.69 8.22 -2.48
C ALA A 126 -0.02 8.26 -3.83
N ALA A 127 -0.84 9.27 -4.08
CA ALA A 127 -1.56 9.44 -5.34
C ALA A 127 -0.59 9.65 -6.53
N GLU A 128 0.45 10.47 -6.36
CA GLU A 128 1.50 10.67 -7.37
C GLU A 128 2.20 9.36 -7.74
N VAL A 129 2.61 8.58 -6.73
CA VAL A 129 3.29 7.29 -6.97
C VAL A 129 2.34 6.27 -7.59
N CYS A 130 1.05 6.25 -7.17
CA CYS A 130 0.04 5.40 -7.78
C CYS A 130 -0.22 5.76 -9.25
N ALA A 131 -0.30 7.05 -9.56
CA ALA A 131 -0.43 7.53 -10.94
C ALA A 131 0.77 7.09 -11.79
N ALA A 132 1.99 7.32 -11.31
CA ALA A 132 3.21 6.92 -11.99
C ALA A 132 3.28 5.40 -12.23
N ALA A 133 2.89 4.56 -11.25
CA ALA A 133 2.85 3.12 -11.38
C ALA A 133 1.85 2.62 -12.44
N ASN A 134 0.80 3.43 -12.71
CA ASN A 134 -0.17 3.17 -13.76
C ASN A 134 0.21 3.82 -15.10
N GLY A 135 1.38 4.48 -15.22
CA GLY A 135 1.78 5.21 -16.43
C GLY A 135 1.01 6.50 -16.66
N TRP A 136 0.29 7.00 -15.64
CA TRP A 136 -0.48 8.24 -15.75
C TRP A 136 0.42 9.45 -15.51
N LEU A 137 0.20 10.51 -16.27
CA LEU A 137 0.75 11.82 -15.95
C LEU A 137 0.00 12.39 -14.74
N TYR A 138 0.72 13.01 -13.83
CA TYR A 138 0.16 13.60 -12.61
C TYR A 138 0.38 15.10 -12.57
N ARG A 139 -0.66 15.86 -12.22
CA ARG A 139 -0.60 17.30 -12.10
C ARG A 139 -1.48 17.78 -10.94
N VAL A 140 -0.95 18.71 -10.14
CA VAL A 140 -1.74 19.42 -9.14
C VAL A 140 -2.30 20.67 -9.79
N GLY A 141 -3.62 20.81 -9.78
CA GLY A 141 -4.33 21.99 -10.30
C GLY A 141 -4.71 22.97 -9.18
N GLU A 142 -4.84 22.46 -7.96
CA GLU A 142 -5.20 23.27 -6.79
C GLU A 142 -4.57 22.68 -5.53
N ARG A 143 -4.09 23.52 -4.61
CA ARG A 143 -3.63 23.10 -3.28
C ARG A 143 -4.09 24.08 -2.22
N ASP A 144 -4.81 23.56 -1.22
CA ASP A 144 -5.33 24.32 -0.07
C ASP A 144 -6.10 25.61 -0.48
N GLY A 145 -6.84 25.55 -1.60
CA GLY A 145 -7.61 26.65 -2.16
C GLY A 145 -6.82 27.56 -3.14
N GLU A 146 -5.52 27.35 -3.30
CA GLU A 146 -4.71 28.07 -4.27
C GLU A 146 -4.74 27.33 -5.63
N GLN A 147 -5.19 28.04 -6.68
CA GLN A 147 -5.21 27.53 -8.05
C GLN A 147 -3.86 27.71 -8.70
N PHE A 148 -3.35 26.65 -9.34
CA PHE A 148 -2.14 26.74 -10.13
C PHE A 148 -2.45 27.01 -11.61
N ALA A 149 -1.60 27.80 -12.25
CA ALA A 149 -1.69 27.99 -13.69
C ALA A 149 -1.37 26.66 -14.41
N VAL A 150 -2.38 26.10 -15.06
CA VAL A 150 -2.24 24.86 -15.82
C VAL A 150 -2.45 25.11 -17.29
N THR A 151 -1.78 24.34 -18.14
CA THR A 151 -1.99 24.38 -19.59
C THR A 151 -3.38 23.85 -19.94
N LEU A 152 -4.01 24.43 -20.97
CA LEU A 152 -5.35 24.03 -21.44
C LEU A 152 -5.34 22.80 -22.36
N ASP A 153 -4.19 22.15 -22.53
CA ASP A 153 -4.07 20.93 -23.33
C ASP A 153 -4.77 19.75 -22.60
N TYR A 154 -5.75 19.16 -23.26
CA TYR A 154 -6.36 17.93 -22.77
C TYR A 154 -5.44 16.72 -23.03
N ARG A 155 -5.29 15.84 -22.03
CA ARG A 155 -4.55 14.57 -22.15
C ARG A 155 -5.31 13.46 -21.44
N SER A 156 -5.80 12.49 -22.19
CA SER A 156 -6.57 11.36 -21.66
C SER A 156 -5.79 10.45 -20.71
N ASN A 157 -4.46 10.54 -20.68
CA ASN A 157 -3.56 9.81 -19.80
C ASN A 157 -3.03 10.66 -18.63
N ARG A 158 -3.65 11.81 -18.33
CA ARG A 158 -3.24 12.69 -17.22
C ARG A 158 -4.35 12.85 -16.20
N VAL A 159 -4.02 12.74 -14.93
CA VAL A 159 -4.87 13.15 -13.82
C VAL A 159 -4.46 14.52 -13.31
N THR A 160 -5.43 15.41 -13.14
CA THR A 160 -5.28 16.72 -12.51
C THR A 160 -6.02 16.68 -11.19
N VAL A 161 -5.33 16.95 -10.09
CA VAL A 161 -5.86 16.76 -8.74
C VAL A 161 -6.00 18.07 -7.99
N SER A 162 -7.00 18.14 -7.09
CA SER A 162 -7.08 19.14 -6.02
C SER A 162 -6.63 18.49 -4.72
N VAL A 163 -5.78 19.20 -3.98
CA VAL A 163 -5.19 18.74 -2.71
C VAL A 163 -5.67 19.66 -1.58
N ALA A 164 -6.13 19.09 -0.47
CA ALA A 164 -6.39 19.84 0.75
C ALA A 164 -5.80 19.09 1.95
N SER A 165 -5.04 19.79 2.79
CA SER A 165 -4.35 19.20 3.96
C SER A 165 -3.51 17.97 3.57
N ALA A 166 -2.78 18.06 2.46
CA ALA A 166 -1.96 17.01 1.85
C ALA A 166 -2.73 15.75 1.42
N MET A 167 -4.06 15.82 1.29
CA MET A 167 -4.92 14.73 0.82
C MET A 167 -5.61 15.10 -0.49
N ILE A 168 -5.78 14.13 -1.37
CA ILE A 168 -6.52 14.31 -2.64
C ILE A 168 -8.02 14.44 -2.34
N THR A 169 -8.61 15.54 -2.78
CA THR A 169 -10.04 15.83 -2.60
C THR A 169 -10.83 15.74 -3.90
N LYS A 170 -10.17 15.95 -5.03
CA LYS A 170 -10.80 15.89 -6.35
C LYS A 170 -9.79 15.36 -7.38
N VAL A 171 -10.30 14.69 -8.40
CA VAL A 171 -9.51 14.20 -9.55
C VAL A 171 -10.30 14.42 -10.82
N ASP A 172 -9.69 15.09 -11.77
CA ASP A 172 -10.18 15.28 -13.14
C ASP A 172 -9.20 14.64 -14.13
N ILE A 173 -9.68 14.22 -15.29
CA ILE A 173 -8.86 13.71 -16.39
C ILE A 173 -8.62 14.86 -17.40
N GLY A 174 -7.34 15.07 -17.76
CA GLY A 174 -7.01 16.11 -18.71
C GLY A 174 -5.91 17.08 -18.28
#